data_d4b141a85a15da43e3429352a860d6dc
#
_entry.id   d4b141a85a15da43e3429352a860d6dc
#
_cell.length_a   1.000
_cell.length_b   1.000
_cell.length_c   1.000
_cell.angle_alpha   90.00
_cell.angle_beta   90.00
_cell.angle_gamma   90.00
#
_symmetry.space_group_name_H-M   'P 1'
#
loop_
_entity.id
_entity.type
_entity.pdbx_description
1 polymer ?
#
loop_
_entity_poly.entity_id
_entity_poly.type
_entity_poly.pdbx_seq_one_letter_code
_entity_poly.pdbx_strand_id
1 'polypeptide(L)'
;MIQIPKALRFLLLAAASASLLAACGGSDDDSFDDRADIAQPKVRFVHAVPGAPNVTLQRDGVAETGATDVAYKFASQYYDVSTRDYTFTLRTASGNTELASRAVNADRGNKYTLVALPTDSGVELLPIRDPYNKSLTSNDARVRVLNAAANAVPFDVYITAAGADLATATPRMSALGYKQVLPSSGNDSVEIAAGVYQVRLTPAGSKTPFFDATVTAPADADWLLVALPDQATPNSVRLLLVRSDDSSDATDEITAP
;
A
#
# COMPACT_ATOMS: atom_id res chain seq x y z
N MET A 1 -41.35 -48.56 12.03
CA MET A 1 -40.18 -48.14 12.83
C MET A 1 -38.95 -48.67 12.12
N ILE A 2 -38.23 -47.79 11.42
CA ILE A 2 -37.01 -48.17 10.66
C ILE A 2 -35.84 -47.92 11.61
N GLN A 3 -35.16 -48.99 12.02
CA GLN A 3 -33.96 -48.91 12.86
C GLN A 3 -32.75 -48.57 11.97
N ILE A 4 -32.19 -47.42 12.16
CA ILE A 4 -30.95 -47.00 11.47
C ILE A 4 -29.77 -47.64 12.24
N PRO A 5 -28.89 -48.40 11.55
CA PRO A 5 -27.77 -49.08 12.19
C PRO A 5 -26.77 -48.08 12.78
N LYS A 6 -26.21 -48.40 13.96
CA LYS A 6 -25.30 -47.52 14.71
C LYS A 6 -24.06 -47.05 13.92
N ALA A 7 -23.63 -47.84 12.96
CA ALA A 7 -22.51 -47.48 12.07
C ALA A 7 -22.79 -46.25 11.16
N LEU A 8 -24.05 -46.00 10.80
CA LEU A 8 -24.43 -44.88 9.95
C LEU A 8 -24.46 -43.53 10.70
N ARG A 9 -24.60 -43.59 12.06
CA ARG A 9 -24.57 -42.40 12.93
C ARG A 9 -23.17 -41.83 13.10
N PHE A 10 -22.13 -42.68 13.06
CA PHE A 10 -20.75 -42.21 13.15
C PHE A 10 -20.24 -41.61 11.84
N LEU A 11 -20.78 -42.06 10.69
CA LEU A 11 -20.38 -41.50 9.38
C LEU A 11 -20.96 -40.07 9.16
N LEU A 12 -22.15 -39.79 9.72
CA LEU A 12 -22.78 -38.47 9.61
C LEU A 12 -22.14 -37.42 10.54
N LEU A 13 -21.53 -37.84 11.67
CA LEU A 13 -20.79 -36.90 12.52
C LEU A 13 -19.38 -36.61 12.02
N ALA A 14 -18.77 -37.51 11.24
CA ALA A 14 -17.45 -37.28 10.64
C ALA A 14 -17.51 -36.35 9.41
N ALA A 15 -18.65 -36.31 8.70
CA ALA A 15 -18.83 -35.45 7.55
C ALA A 15 -19.13 -33.99 7.94
N ALA A 16 -19.66 -33.73 9.15
CA ALA A 16 -19.94 -32.37 9.63
C ALA A 16 -18.72 -31.65 10.19
N SER A 17 -17.66 -32.38 10.55
CA SER A 17 -16.41 -31.77 11.06
C SER A 17 -15.40 -31.41 9.97
N ALA A 18 -15.56 -31.92 8.74
CA ALA A 18 -14.67 -31.61 7.62
C ALA A 18 -15.05 -30.32 6.87
N SER A 19 -16.27 -29.79 7.10
CA SER A 19 -16.74 -28.55 6.43
C SER A 19 -16.40 -27.26 7.19
N LEU A 20 -15.83 -27.32 8.38
CA LEU A 20 -15.42 -26.15 9.16
C LEU A 20 -13.97 -25.75 8.92
N LEU A 21 -13.18 -26.53 8.19
CA LEU A 21 -11.78 -26.22 7.84
C LEU A 21 -11.62 -25.58 6.46
N ALA A 22 -12.69 -25.48 5.67
CA ALA A 22 -12.65 -24.86 4.33
C ALA A 22 -13.07 -23.37 4.33
N ALA A 23 -13.36 -22.78 5.49
CA ALA A 23 -13.81 -21.38 5.59
C ALA A 23 -12.70 -20.39 5.98
N CYS A 24 -11.42 -20.83 6.02
CA CYS A 24 -10.27 -19.97 6.28
C CYS A 24 -9.30 -19.93 5.12
N GLY A 25 -9.80 -19.94 3.90
CA GLY A 25 -9.01 -19.77 2.69
C GLY A 25 -9.49 -18.56 1.90
N GLY A 26 -9.65 -17.43 2.54
CA GLY A 26 -9.73 -16.14 1.89
C GLY A 26 -8.30 -15.70 1.56
N SER A 27 -8.04 -15.45 0.28
CA SER A 27 -6.78 -14.85 -0.23
C SER A 27 -6.73 -13.36 0.06
N ASP A 28 -7.18 -12.94 1.24
CA ASP A 28 -7.21 -11.55 1.60
C ASP A 28 -5.88 -11.15 2.24
N ASP A 29 -5.30 -10.06 1.77
CA ASP A 29 -4.12 -9.41 2.36
C ASP A 29 -4.28 -9.07 3.85
N ASP A 30 -5.44 -9.36 4.43
CA ASP A 30 -5.83 -9.13 5.80
C ASP A 30 -6.15 -10.45 6.53
N SER A 31 -5.28 -11.43 6.38
CA SER A 31 -5.42 -12.75 7.01
C SER A 31 -5.19 -12.68 8.54
N PHE A 32 -5.65 -13.73 9.24
CA PHE A 32 -5.36 -13.88 10.68
C PHE A 32 -3.86 -13.81 10.98
N ASP A 33 -3.03 -14.38 10.11
CA ASP A 33 -1.58 -14.43 10.28
C ASP A 33 -0.96 -13.03 10.14
N ASP A 34 -1.49 -12.19 9.26
CA ASP A 34 -1.09 -10.77 9.14
C ASP A 34 -1.44 -10.01 10.42
N ARG A 35 -2.66 -10.15 10.93
CA ARG A 35 -3.13 -9.46 12.14
C ARG A 35 -2.47 -9.97 13.43
N ALA A 36 -1.91 -11.18 13.42
CA ALA A 36 -1.21 -11.79 14.55
C ALA A 36 0.31 -11.62 14.51
N ASP A 37 0.85 -10.86 13.58
CA ASP A 37 2.29 -10.60 13.36
C ASP A 37 3.12 -11.87 13.08
N ILE A 38 2.50 -12.94 12.59
CA ILE A 38 3.19 -14.21 12.31
C ILE A 38 3.34 -14.51 10.82
N ALA A 39 2.70 -13.72 9.96
CA ALA A 39 2.78 -13.87 8.52
C ALA A 39 4.22 -13.77 8.00
N GLN A 40 4.50 -14.41 6.88
CA GLN A 40 5.74 -14.17 6.16
C GLN A 40 5.80 -12.70 5.74
N PRO A 41 7.01 -12.09 5.71
CA PRO A 41 7.13 -10.73 5.21
C PRO A 41 6.69 -10.66 3.74
N LYS A 42 6.01 -9.58 3.40
CA LYS A 42 5.53 -9.31 2.05
C LYS A 42 6.25 -8.11 1.46
N VAL A 43 6.51 -8.13 0.16
CA VAL A 43 7.15 -7.02 -0.55
C VAL A 43 6.31 -6.63 -1.75
N ARG A 44 6.22 -5.33 -2.03
CA ARG A 44 5.71 -4.79 -3.30
C ARG A 44 6.62 -3.67 -3.81
N PHE A 45 6.46 -3.34 -5.09
CA PHE A 45 7.22 -2.29 -5.75
C PHE A 45 6.28 -1.21 -6.29
N VAL A 46 6.68 0.06 -6.20
CA VAL A 46 5.98 1.21 -6.79
C VAL A 46 6.97 2.04 -7.60
N HIS A 47 6.62 2.31 -8.85
CA HIS A 47 7.42 3.16 -9.74
C HIS A 47 6.89 4.60 -9.75
N ALA A 48 7.52 5.48 -8.97
CA ALA A 48 7.12 6.88 -8.81
C ALA A 48 8.13 7.88 -9.41
N VAL A 49 8.89 7.48 -10.46
CA VAL A 49 9.86 8.35 -11.14
C VAL A 49 9.27 8.84 -12.47
N PRO A 50 8.78 10.10 -12.54
CA PRO A 50 8.20 10.65 -13.77
C PRO A 50 9.26 10.79 -14.86
N GLY A 51 8.90 10.45 -16.11
CA GLY A 51 9.78 10.54 -17.26
C GLY A 51 10.91 9.50 -17.34
N ALA A 52 11.01 8.59 -16.37
CA ALA A 52 11.95 7.49 -16.46
C ALA A 52 11.50 6.45 -17.51
N PRO A 53 12.45 5.72 -18.13
CA PRO A 53 12.12 4.55 -18.93
C PRO A 53 11.47 3.46 -18.06
N ASN A 54 10.86 2.47 -18.70
CA ASN A 54 10.41 1.28 -17.98
C ASN A 54 11.57 0.63 -17.20
N VAL A 55 11.22 0.07 -16.06
CA VAL A 55 12.18 -0.51 -15.12
C VAL A 55 11.84 -1.95 -14.78
N THR A 56 12.84 -2.67 -14.31
CA THR A 56 12.73 -4.02 -13.73
C THR A 56 13.31 -4.00 -12.35
N LEU A 57 12.56 -4.48 -11.37
CA LEU A 57 13.09 -4.74 -10.03
C LEU A 57 13.72 -6.12 -10.00
N GLN A 58 14.91 -6.22 -9.43
CA GLN A 58 15.60 -7.49 -9.15
C GLN A 58 15.72 -7.67 -7.65
N ARG A 59 15.61 -8.92 -7.19
CA ARG A 59 15.92 -9.33 -5.83
C ARG A 59 17.09 -10.31 -5.88
N ASP A 60 18.18 -9.96 -5.21
CA ASP A 60 19.42 -10.73 -5.22
C ASP A 60 19.89 -11.10 -6.65
N GLY A 61 19.73 -10.16 -7.59
CA GLY A 61 20.11 -10.31 -8.99
C GLY A 61 19.11 -11.04 -9.88
N VAL A 62 17.97 -11.51 -9.33
CA VAL A 62 16.88 -12.18 -10.09
C VAL A 62 15.72 -11.24 -10.29
N ALA A 63 15.22 -11.10 -11.52
CA ALA A 63 14.07 -10.24 -11.81
C ALA A 63 12.81 -10.74 -11.10
N GLU A 64 12.09 -9.81 -10.47
CA GLU A 64 10.78 -10.07 -9.86
C GLU A 64 9.71 -10.11 -10.95
N THR A 65 9.05 -11.26 -11.07
CA THR A 65 8.06 -11.52 -12.13
C THR A 65 6.95 -10.47 -12.18
N GLY A 66 6.50 -9.99 -11.02
CA GLY A 66 5.45 -8.95 -10.90
C GLY A 66 5.95 -7.52 -11.07
N ALA A 67 7.26 -7.28 -11.35
CA ALA A 67 7.85 -5.95 -11.47
C ALA A 67 8.91 -5.90 -12.59
N THR A 68 8.60 -6.52 -13.74
CA THR A 68 9.47 -6.57 -14.93
C THR A 68 8.89 -5.70 -16.03
N ASP A 69 9.73 -4.82 -16.61
CA ASP A 69 9.35 -3.91 -17.71
C ASP A 69 8.14 -3.01 -17.38
N VAL A 70 8.14 -2.44 -16.18
CA VAL A 70 7.01 -1.66 -15.67
C VAL A 70 7.22 -0.17 -15.84
N ALA A 71 6.14 0.54 -16.19
CA ALA A 71 6.13 1.97 -16.47
C ALA A 71 5.90 2.81 -15.21
N TYR A 72 6.09 4.11 -15.31
CA TYR A 72 5.72 5.10 -14.31
C TYR A 72 4.25 4.94 -13.86
N LYS A 73 3.99 5.09 -12.56
CA LYS A 73 2.72 4.88 -11.84
C LYS A 73 2.33 3.42 -11.63
N PHE A 74 3.17 2.47 -12.01
CA PHE A 74 2.95 1.06 -11.71
C PHE A 74 3.12 0.78 -10.22
N ALA A 75 2.28 -0.10 -9.67
CA ALA A 75 2.55 -0.82 -8.43
C ALA A 75 2.34 -2.32 -8.64
N SER A 76 3.22 -3.14 -8.07
CA SER A 76 3.00 -4.57 -8.02
C SER A 76 2.00 -4.92 -6.92
N GLN A 77 1.44 -6.11 -6.98
CA GLN A 77 0.84 -6.77 -5.83
C GLN A 77 1.93 -7.08 -4.80
N TYR A 78 1.51 -7.37 -3.55
CA TYR A 78 2.41 -7.95 -2.57
C TYR A 78 2.73 -9.40 -2.93
N TYR A 79 3.96 -9.81 -2.66
CA TYR A 79 4.40 -11.21 -2.75
C TYR A 79 5.19 -11.58 -1.50
N ASP A 80 5.05 -12.84 -1.07
CA ASP A 80 5.73 -13.36 0.10
C ASP A 80 7.23 -13.51 -0.15
N VAL A 81 8.00 -13.19 0.88
CA VAL A 81 9.44 -13.46 0.90
C VAL A 81 9.81 -14.17 2.21
N SER A 82 10.92 -14.91 2.21
CA SER A 82 11.41 -15.51 3.45
C SER A 82 12.01 -14.45 4.38
N THR A 83 11.99 -14.72 5.68
CA THR A 83 12.63 -13.85 6.67
C THR A 83 14.14 -13.89 6.53
N ARG A 84 14.73 -12.89 5.90
CA ARG A 84 16.17 -12.67 5.74
C ARG A 84 16.48 -11.32 5.13
N ASP A 85 17.77 -10.99 5.03
CA ASP A 85 18.24 -9.85 4.26
C ASP A 85 18.14 -10.10 2.75
N TYR A 86 17.73 -9.07 2.01
CA TYR A 86 17.67 -9.03 0.55
C TYR A 86 18.35 -7.78 0.04
N THR A 87 18.92 -7.87 -1.16
CA THR A 87 19.33 -6.71 -1.94
C THR A 87 18.36 -6.54 -3.11
N PHE A 88 17.62 -5.44 -3.12
CA PHE A 88 16.78 -5.06 -4.24
C PHE A 88 17.52 -4.08 -5.14
N THR A 89 17.54 -4.36 -6.44
CA THR A 89 18.23 -3.53 -7.45
C THR A 89 17.21 -3.14 -8.52
N LEU A 90 17.10 -1.84 -8.78
CA LEU A 90 16.28 -1.30 -9.87
C LEU A 90 17.14 -1.12 -11.10
N ARG A 91 16.68 -1.64 -12.24
CA ARG A 91 17.38 -1.54 -13.51
C ARG A 91 16.45 -1.01 -14.61
N THR A 92 17.03 -0.37 -15.63
CA THR A 92 16.26 -0.09 -16.84
C THR A 92 15.86 -1.40 -17.50
N ALA A 93 14.60 -1.51 -17.96
CA ALA A 93 14.13 -2.68 -18.69
C ALA A 93 14.88 -2.87 -20.02
N SER A 94 15.17 -1.77 -20.71
CA SER A 94 16.03 -1.74 -21.89
C SER A 94 17.47 -1.39 -21.49
N GLY A 95 18.42 -2.26 -21.80
CA GLY A 95 19.85 -2.04 -21.54
C GLY A 95 20.34 -2.47 -20.16
N ASN A 96 19.47 -2.90 -19.26
CA ASN A 96 19.80 -3.48 -17.95
C ASN A 96 20.77 -2.63 -17.10
N THR A 97 20.69 -1.28 -17.25
CA THR A 97 21.50 -0.35 -16.47
C THR A 97 20.97 -0.22 -15.05
N GLU A 98 21.84 -0.33 -14.07
CA GLU A 98 21.46 -0.14 -12.67
C GLU A 98 21.15 1.33 -12.39
N LEU A 99 19.98 1.57 -11.77
CA LEU A 99 19.50 2.88 -11.37
C LEU A 99 19.61 3.12 -9.88
N ALA A 100 19.33 2.09 -9.08
CA ALA A 100 19.37 2.16 -7.63
C ALA A 100 19.50 0.76 -7.03
N SER A 101 20.06 0.68 -5.83
CA SER A 101 20.12 -0.56 -5.04
C SER A 101 19.79 -0.28 -3.58
N ARG A 102 19.09 -1.22 -2.92
CA ARG A 102 18.68 -1.09 -1.52
C ARG A 102 18.68 -2.43 -0.80
N ALA A 103 19.36 -2.49 0.34
CA ALA A 103 19.26 -3.62 1.26
C ALA A 103 17.99 -3.47 2.12
N VAL A 104 17.27 -4.57 2.31
CA VAL A 104 16.06 -4.67 3.15
C VAL A 104 16.19 -5.91 4.01
N ASN A 105 16.10 -5.73 5.32
CA ASN A 105 15.92 -6.82 6.26
C ASN A 105 14.41 -7.12 6.33
N ALA A 106 14.01 -8.30 5.85
CA ALA A 106 12.60 -8.70 5.80
C ALA A 106 12.24 -9.54 7.01
N ASP A 107 11.50 -8.96 7.96
CA ASP A 107 11.06 -9.60 9.20
C ASP A 107 9.58 -9.99 9.12
N ARG A 108 9.20 -11.05 9.84
CA ARG A 108 7.79 -11.50 9.98
C ARG A 108 6.88 -10.37 10.48
N GLY A 109 5.59 -10.45 10.15
CA GLY A 109 4.59 -9.47 10.56
C GLY A 109 4.77 -8.10 9.91
N ASN A 110 5.60 -7.97 8.87
CA ASN A 110 5.83 -6.70 8.19
C ASN A 110 5.57 -6.80 6.69
N LYS A 111 4.93 -5.76 6.15
CA LYS A 111 4.84 -5.50 4.72
C LYS A 111 5.86 -4.42 4.33
N TYR A 112 6.50 -4.59 3.20
CA TYR A 112 7.52 -3.65 2.69
C TYR A 112 7.08 -3.12 1.34
N THR A 113 7.00 -1.80 1.19
CA THR A 113 6.82 -1.16 -0.11
C THR A 113 8.13 -0.52 -0.53
N LEU A 114 8.70 -0.94 -1.66
CA LEU A 114 9.87 -0.31 -2.27
C LEU A 114 9.39 0.71 -3.28
N VAL A 115 9.63 1.98 -3.04
CA VAL A 115 9.23 3.06 -3.94
C VAL A 115 10.43 3.62 -4.67
N ALA A 116 10.44 3.55 -5.99
CA ALA A 116 11.43 4.26 -6.80
C ALA A 116 11.07 5.75 -6.84
N LEU A 117 11.98 6.59 -6.41
CA LEU A 117 11.83 8.04 -6.35
C LEU A 117 12.96 8.74 -7.09
N PRO A 118 12.71 9.90 -7.73
CA PRO A 118 13.77 10.70 -8.31
C PRO A 118 14.65 11.34 -7.24
N THR A 119 15.91 11.55 -7.56
CA THR A 119 16.85 12.36 -6.81
C THR A 119 17.50 13.38 -7.73
N ASP A 120 18.25 14.34 -7.20
CA ASP A 120 18.98 15.32 -8.00
C ASP A 120 20.02 14.67 -8.95
N SER A 121 20.47 13.45 -8.60
CA SER A 121 21.52 12.72 -9.36
C SER A 121 21.05 11.41 -9.98
N GLY A 122 19.76 11.07 -9.90
CA GLY A 122 19.25 9.80 -10.45
C GLY A 122 18.00 9.29 -9.77
N VAL A 123 18.04 8.05 -9.33
CA VAL A 123 16.90 7.33 -8.71
C VAL A 123 17.36 6.72 -7.39
N GLU A 124 16.46 6.66 -6.42
CA GLU A 124 16.64 5.87 -5.21
C GLU A 124 15.47 4.90 -4.99
N LEU A 125 15.71 3.83 -4.24
CA LEU A 125 14.69 2.95 -3.70
C LEU A 125 14.44 3.30 -2.23
N LEU A 126 13.26 3.85 -1.94
CA LEU A 126 12.80 4.15 -0.59
C LEU A 126 12.05 2.93 -0.03
N PRO A 127 12.54 2.25 1.02
CA PRO A 127 11.79 1.19 1.68
C PRO A 127 10.83 1.78 2.71
N ILE A 128 9.56 1.42 2.64
CA ILE A 128 8.55 1.71 3.64
C ILE A 128 8.22 0.39 4.31
N ARG A 129 8.50 0.28 5.61
CA ARG A 129 8.09 -0.85 6.45
C ARG A 129 6.74 -0.53 7.08
N ASP A 130 5.77 -1.39 6.91
CA ASP A 130 4.48 -1.34 7.56
C ASP A 130 4.34 -2.58 8.47
N PRO A 131 4.43 -2.41 9.80
CA PRO A 131 4.17 -3.48 10.76
C PRO A 131 2.66 -3.69 10.79
N TYR A 132 2.09 -4.46 9.94
CA TYR A 132 0.65 -4.63 9.78
C TYR A 132 -0.03 -5.05 11.09
N ASN A 133 -0.29 -4.08 11.94
CA ASN A 133 -0.82 -4.27 13.29
C ASN A 133 -2.27 -3.77 13.35
N LYS A 134 -3.21 -4.65 13.01
CA LYS A 134 -4.64 -4.37 12.98
C LYS A 134 -5.37 -5.29 13.95
N SER A 135 -6.33 -4.74 14.72
CA SER A 135 -7.15 -5.57 15.62
C SER A 135 -7.86 -6.69 14.86
N LEU A 136 -7.89 -7.90 15.45
CA LEU A 136 -8.53 -9.09 14.86
C LEU A 136 -10.01 -8.89 14.51
N THR A 137 -10.67 -7.93 15.13
CA THR A 137 -12.09 -7.63 14.94
C THR A 137 -12.35 -6.29 14.24
N SER A 138 -11.30 -5.55 13.86
CA SER A 138 -11.45 -4.27 13.15
C SER A 138 -11.71 -4.54 11.68
N ASN A 139 -12.69 -3.82 11.12
CA ASN A 139 -12.97 -3.75 9.69
C ASN A 139 -12.61 -2.37 9.13
N ASP A 140 -11.85 -1.57 9.88
CA ASP A 140 -11.44 -0.25 9.46
C ASP A 140 -10.44 -0.33 8.29
N ALA A 141 -10.49 0.63 7.42
CA ALA A 141 -9.49 0.83 6.39
C ALA A 141 -8.22 1.43 7.01
N ARG A 142 -7.07 1.08 6.46
CA ARG A 142 -5.75 1.61 6.84
C ARG A 142 -5.24 2.53 5.76
N VAL A 143 -4.69 3.67 6.15
CA VAL A 143 -4.20 4.69 5.21
C VAL A 143 -2.81 5.19 5.62
N ARG A 144 -1.92 5.24 4.65
CA ARG A 144 -0.58 5.83 4.73
C ARG A 144 -0.40 6.77 3.54
N VAL A 145 0.34 7.85 3.71
CA VAL A 145 0.59 8.82 2.64
C VAL A 145 2.07 9.04 2.46
N LEU A 146 2.55 8.95 1.21
CA LEU A 146 3.91 9.28 0.80
C LEU A 146 3.89 10.55 -0.06
N ASN A 147 4.76 11.49 0.24
CA ASN A 147 5.03 12.59 -0.68
C ASN A 147 6.17 12.22 -1.64
N ALA A 148 5.83 11.85 -2.86
CA ALA A 148 6.76 11.59 -3.96
C ALA A 148 6.85 12.78 -4.95
N ALA A 149 6.24 13.92 -4.64
CA ALA A 149 6.24 15.11 -5.47
C ALA A 149 7.38 16.06 -5.08
N ALA A 150 8.51 15.96 -5.78
CA ALA A 150 9.70 16.80 -5.53
C ALA A 150 9.45 18.31 -5.73
N ASN A 151 8.44 18.66 -6.52
CA ASN A 151 8.07 20.04 -6.83
C ASN A 151 7.00 20.60 -5.89
N ALA A 152 6.46 19.80 -4.95
CA ALA A 152 5.45 20.26 -4.00
C ALA A 152 6.11 20.79 -2.72
N VAL A 153 5.54 21.87 -2.17
CA VAL A 153 5.87 22.31 -0.80
C VAL A 153 5.40 21.27 0.21
N PRO A 154 5.96 21.21 1.42
CA PRO A 154 5.40 20.37 2.47
C PRO A 154 3.91 20.65 2.68
N PHE A 155 3.10 19.61 2.85
CA PHE A 155 1.65 19.74 2.90
C PHE A 155 1.02 18.99 4.07
N ASP A 156 -0.17 19.45 4.45
CA ASP A 156 -1.05 18.77 5.40
C ASP A 156 -2.06 17.91 4.64
N VAL A 157 -2.39 16.76 5.22
CA VAL A 157 -3.36 15.81 4.67
C VAL A 157 -4.60 15.78 5.54
N TYR A 158 -5.74 16.11 4.94
CA TYR A 158 -7.06 16.01 5.58
C TYR A 158 -7.83 14.85 4.97
N ILE A 159 -8.35 14.00 5.84
CA ILE A 159 -9.27 12.91 5.51
C ILE A 159 -10.51 13.16 6.37
N THR A 160 -11.57 13.67 5.77
CA THR A 160 -12.77 14.13 6.47
C THR A 160 -14.02 13.53 5.85
N ALA A 161 -15.15 13.61 6.54
CA ALA A 161 -16.43 13.36 5.91
C ALA A 161 -16.61 14.29 4.69
N ALA A 162 -17.33 13.82 3.66
CA ALA A 162 -17.62 14.62 2.50
C ALA A 162 -18.39 15.92 2.87
N GLY A 163 -17.94 17.05 2.33
CA GLY A 163 -18.52 18.35 2.62
C GLY A 163 -18.16 18.96 3.98
N ALA A 164 -17.30 18.33 4.77
CA ALA A 164 -16.84 18.91 6.05
C ALA A 164 -16.08 20.22 5.86
N ASP A 165 -16.35 21.19 6.76
CA ASP A 165 -15.65 22.48 6.74
C ASP A 165 -14.16 22.30 7.07
N LEU A 166 -13.31 22.64 6.10
CA LEU A 166 -11.86 22.55 6.25
C LEU A 166 -11.32 23.55 7.28
N ALA A 167 -11.99 24.70 7.49
CA ALA A 167 -11.52 25.72 8.42
C ALA A 167 -11.45 25.18 9.85
N THR A 168 -12.38 24.31 10.23
CA THR A 168 -12.47 23.71 11.57
C THR A 168 -11.82 22.33 11.65
N ALA A 169 -11.49 21.70 10.52
CA ALA A 169 -10.90 20.36 10.49
C ALA A 169 -9.43 20.39 10.96
N THR A 170 -8.99 19.31 11.59
CA THR A 170 -7.58 19.04 11.91
C THR A 170 -6.98 18.11 10.87
N PRO A 171 -5.74 18.33 10.40
CA PRO A 171 -5.10 17.40 9.48
C PRO A 171 -4.85 16.06 10.17
N ARG A 172 -5.02 14.97 9.43
CA ARG A 172 -4.65 13.63 9.88
C ARG A 172 -3.13 13.44 9.87
N MET A 173 -2.45 14.10 8.95
CA MET A 173 -1.00 14.10 8.81
C MET A 173 -0.56 15.53 8.49
N SER A 174 0.53 16.00 9.11
CA SER A 174 0.96 17.38 8.99
C SER A 174 2.36 17.50 8.45
N ALA A 175 2.60 18.55 7.67
CA ALA A 175 3.91 18.97 7.18
C ALA A 175 4.68 17.85 6.44
N LEU A 176 3.98 17.06 5.61
CA LEU A 176 4.56 15.97 4.85
C LEU A 176 5.48 16.50 3.75
N GLY A 177 6.79 16.46 3.98
CA GLY A 177 7.82 16.88 3.04
C GLY A 177 8.14 15.80 1.98
N TYR A 178 8.90 16.19 0.96
CA TYR A 178 9.34 15.27 -0.10
C TYR A 178 10.08 14.05 0.48
N LYS A 179 9.79 12.85 -0.04
CA LYS A 179 10.27 11.53 0.41
C LYS A 179 9.82 11.12 1.81
N GLN A 180 9.06 11.94 2.50
CA GLN A 180 8.49 11.55 3.77
C GLN A 180 7.22 10.73 3.58
N VAL A 181 7.01 9.80 4.50
CA VAL A 181 5.81 8.98 4.60
C VAL A 181 5.20 9.16 5.98
N LEU A 182 3.90 9.31 6.05
CA LEU A 182 3.17 9.41 7.31
C LEU A 182 1.97 8.44 7.34
N PRO A 183 1.79 7.69 8.43
CA PRO A 183 2.72 7.55 9.56
C PRO A 183 4.10 7.10 9.10
N SER A 184 5.14 7.42 9.86
CA SER A 184 6.53 7.11 9.48
C SER A 184 6.73 5.60 9.29
N SER A 185 7.66 5.22 8.41
CA SER A 185 8.06 3.83 8.21
C SER A 185 8.39 3.15 9.55
N GLY A 186 7.80 1.99 9.79
CA GLY A 186 7.93 1.25 11.06
C GLY A 186 6.86 1.58 12.10
N ASN A 187 5.96 2.51 11.84
CA ASN A 187 4.75 2.75 12.64
C ASN A 187 3.52 2.26 11.89
N ASP A 188 2.43 2.01 12.61
CA ASP A 188 1.16 1.58 12.02
C ASP A 188 0.56 2.65 11.11
N SER A 189 -0.17 2.21 10.10
CA SER A 189 -1.00 3.08 9.26
C SER A 189 -2.17 3.67 10.07
N VAL A 190 -2.72 4.79 9.62
CA VAL A 190 -3.90 5.40 10.25
C VAL A 190 -5.13 4.57 9.92
N GLU A 191 -5.88 4.14 10.94
CA GLU A 191 -7.17 3.49 10.76
C GLU A 191 -8.29 4.53 10.57
N ILE A 192 -9.19 4.26 9.61
CA ILE A 192 -10.42 5.01 9.33
C ILE A 192 -11.56 4.03 9.08
N ALA A 193 -12.76 4.31 9.56
CA ALA A 193 -13.91 3.47 9.29
C ALA A 193 -14.17 3.37 7.78
N ALA A 194 -14.79 2.27 7.32
CA ALA A 194 -15.26 2.19 5.94
C ALA A 194 -16.26 3.31 5.65
N GLY A 195 -16.14 3.97 4.47
CA GLY A 195 -17.03 5.08 4.14
C GLY A 195 -16.53 5.99 3.02
N VAL A 196 -17.28 7.05 2.79
CA VAL A 196 -16.95 8.08 1.80
C VAL A 196 -16.24 9.24 2.48
N TYR A 197 -15.07 9.58 1.98
CA TYR A 197 -14.22 10.63 2.52
C TYR A 197 -13.86 11.67 1.46
N GLN A 198 -13.65 12.89 1.92
CA GLN A 198 -12.98 13.94 1.16
C GLN A 198 -11.52 14.00 1.59
N VAL A 199 -10.62 13.75 0.63
CA VAL A 199 -9.17 13.87 0.81
C VAL A 199 -8.73 15.20 0.25
N ARG A 200 -8.15 16.05 1.12
CA ARG A 200 -7.65 17.37 0.74
C ARG A 200 -6.21 17.53 1.15
N LEU A 201 -5.41 18.09 0.27
CA LEU A 201 -4.02 18.47 0.53
C LEU A 201 -3.90 19.99 0.52
N THR A 202 -3.30 20.55 1.55
CA THR A 202 -3.04 22.00 1.68
C THR A 202 -1.56 22.25 1.93
N PRO A 203 -0.99 23.39 1.53
CA PRO A 203 0.31 23.77 2.06
C PRO A 203 0.32 23.68 3.60
N ALA A 204 1.41 23.23 4.19
CA ALA A 204 1.50 23.03 5.64
C ALA A 204 1.07 24.29 6.41
N GLY A 205 0.13 24.12 7.35
CA GLY A 205 -0.47 25.21 8.13
C GLY A 205 -1.53 26.04 7.40
N SER A 206 -1.82 25.75 6.12
CA SER A 206 -2.86 26.45 5.35
C SER A 206 -4.20 25.71 5.42
N LYS A 207 -5.27 26.41 5.05
CA LYS A 207 -6.62 25.85 4.88
C LYS A 207 -7.09 25.93 3.41
N THR A 208 -6.23 26.36 2.50
CA THR A 208 -6.55 26.46 1.09
C THR A 208 -6.02 25.20 0.37
N PRO A 209 -6.88 24.30 -0.10
CA PRO A 209 -6.44 23.07 -0.74
C PRO A 209 -5.89 23.35 -2.15
N PHE A 210 -4.81 22.65 -2.50
CA PHE A 210 -4.32 22.54 -3.87
C PHE A 210 -4.71 21.19 -4.50
N PHE A 211 -5.24 20.27 -3.69
CA PHE A 211 -5.84 19.01 -4.12
C PHE A 211 -7.09 18.75 -3.28
N ASP A 212 -8.16 18.34 -3.91
CA ASP A 212 -9.44 18.00 -3.28
C ASP A 212 -10.11 16.89 -4.10
N ALA A 213 -10.40 15.75 -3.49
CA ALA A 213 -11.08 14.65 -4.16
C ALA A 213 -11.90 13.83 -3.17
N THR A 214 -12.98 13.23 -3.66
CA THR A 214 -13.79 12.28 -2.91
C THR A 214 -13.34 10.86 -3.19
N VAL A 215 -13.15 10.06 -2.13
CA VAL A 215 -12.75 8.65 -2.20
C VAL A 215 -13.68 7.79 -1.36
N THR A 216 -13.88 6.55 -1.77
CA THR A 216 -14.63 5.57 -0.98
C THR A 216 -13.65 4.53 -0.43
N ALA A 217 -13.46 4.52 0.88
CA ALA A 217 -12.67 3.51 1.57
C ALA A 217 -13.57 2.29 1.88
N PRO A 218 -13.35 1.14 1.23
CA PRO A 218 -14.04 -0.09 1.60
C PRO A 218 -13.57 -0.58 2.97
N ALA A 219 -14.35 -1.46 3.58
CA ALA A 219 -13.91 -2.19 4.77
C ALA A 219 -12.62 -2.96 4.46
N ASP A 220 -11.74 -3.03 5.43
CA ASP A 220 -10.46 -3.76 5.36
C ASP A 220 -9.46 -3.25 4.29
N ALA A 221 -9.74 -2.13 3.65
CA ALA A 221 -8.78 -1.54 2.71
C ALA A 221 -7.44 -1.22 3.40
N ASP A 222 -6.34 -1.45 2.70
CA ASP A 222 -5.00 -1.07 3.12
C ASP A 222 -4.34 -0.24 2.00
N TRP A 223 -4.29 1.07 2.18
CA TRP A 223 -3.95 2.03 1.16
C TRP A 223 -2.64 2.75 1.41
N LEU A 224 -1.81 2.82 0.38
CA LEU A 224 -0.75 3.82 0.28
C LEU A 224 -1.17 4.88 -0.74
N LEU A 225 -1.40 6.09 -0.29
CA LEU A 225 -1.61 7.26 -1.15
C LEU A 225 -0.25 7.87 -1.48
N VAL A 226 0.12 7.90 -2.75
CA VAL A 226 1.38 8.46 -3.23
C VAL A 226 1.09 9.79 -3.94
N ALA A 227 1.51 10.90 -3.33
CA ALA A 227 1.44 12.20 -3.99
C ALA A 227 2.54 12.30 -5.06
N LEU A 228 2.15 12.30 -6.32
CA LEU A 228 3.02 12.42 -7.48
C LEU A 228 3.00 13.86 -8.01
N PRO A 229 4.09 14.35 -8.64
CA PRO A 229 4.07 15.67 -9.25
C PRO A 229 3.07 15.68 -10.42
N ASP A 230 2.22 16.71 -10.46
CA ASP A 230 1.47 17.01 -11.68
C ASP A 230 2.42 17.65 -12.68
N GLN A 231 2.68 16.96 -13.79
CA GLN A 231 3.60 17.45 -14.84
C GLN A 231 3.00 18.59 -15.64
N ALA A 232 1.68 18.76 -15.62
CA ALA A 232 0.97 19.80 -16.36
C ALA A 232 0.86 21.11 -15.57
N THR A 233 0.81 21.03 -14.24
CA THR A 233 0.58 22.18 -13.35
C THR A 233 1.68 22.29 -12.30
N PRO A 234 2.54 23.31 -12.33
CA PRO A 234 3.56 23.51 -11.30
C PRO A 234 2.96 23.62 -9.90
N ASN A 235 3.64 23.02 -8.91
CA ASN A 235 3.24 22.97 -7.48
C ASN A 235 1.90 22.25 -7.23
N SER A 236 1.36 21.55 -8.22
CA SER A 236 0.21 20.68 -8.07
C SER A 236 0.64 19.22 -7.96
N VAL A 237 -0.22 18.40 -7.38
CA VAL A 237 0.00 16.96 -7.24
C VAL A 237 -1.19 16.18 -7.75
N ARG A 238 -0.92 14.92 -8.10
CA ARG A 238 -1.92 13.89 -8.31
C ARG A 238 -1.74 12.81 -7.27
N LEU A 239 -2.80 12.20 -6.80
CA LEU A 239 -2.70 11.08 -5.88
C LEU A 239 -2.80 9.76 -6.65
N LEU A 240 -1.79 8.93 -6.49
CA LEU A 240 -1.85 7.53 -6.88
C LEU A 240 -2.30 6.73 -5.66
N LEU A 241 -3.45 6.10 -5.73
CA LEU A 241 -3.92 5.13 -4.75
C LEU A 241 -3.26 3.79 -5.06
N VAL A 242 -2.44 3.29 -4.17
CA VAL A 242 -1.86 1.95 -4.24
C VAL A 242 -2.59 1.06 -3.24
N ARG A 243 -3.31 0.07 -3.78
CA ARG A 243 -4.06 -0.92 -3.00
C ARG A 243 -3.16 -2.08 -2.61
N SER A 244 -3.53 -2.78 -1.56
CA SER A 244 -2.87 -4.04 -1.16
C SER A 244 -3.75 -5.27 -1.42
N ASP A 245 -4.93 -5.06 -2.00
CA ASP A 245 -5.79 -6.16 -2.42
C ASP A 245 -5.19 -6.90 -3.63
N ASP A 246 -5.54 -8.17 -3.77
CA ASP A 246 -5.10 -9.04 -4.89
C ASP A 246 -5.80 -8.69 -6.22
N SER A 247 -6.36 -7.49 -6.35
CA SER A 247 -7.01 -7.05 -7.57
C SER A 247 -5.99 -6.83 -8.69
N SER A 248 -6.38 -7.09 -9.91
CA SER A 248 -5.57 -6.81 -11.11
C SER A 248 -5.27 -5.30 -11.26
N ASP A 249 -6.01 -4.45 -10.53
CA ASP A 249 -5.89 -3.00 -10.50
C ASP A 249 -5.22 -2.54 -9.20
N ALA A 250 -3.92 -2.83 -9.06
CA ALA A 250 -3.15 -2.45 -7.88
C ALA A 250 -3.02 -0.93 -7.69
N THR A 251 -3.33 -0.14 -8.73
CA THR A 251 -3.26 1.33 -8.67
C THR A 251 -4.48 2.00 -9.30
N ASP A 252 -4.85 3.14 -8.72
CA ASP A 252 -5.84 4.04 -9.29
C ASP A 252 -5.33 5.49 -9.14
N GLU A 253 -5.50 6.31 -10.17
CA GLU A 253 -5.12 7.72 -10.10
C GLU A 253 -6.33 8.55 -9.69
N ILE A 254 -6.26 9.14 -8.51
CA ILE A 254 -7.27 10.07 -8.02
C ILE A 254 -6.92 11.46 -8.53
N THR A 255 -7.78 11.99 -9.39
CA THR A 255 -7.66 13.36 -9.91
C THR A 255 -8.58 14.29 -9.12
N ALA A 256 -8.13 15.53 -8.91
CA ALA A 256 -9.03 16.60 -8.48
C ALA A 256 -10.07 16.84 -9.59
N PRO A 257 -11.33 17.11 -9.25
CA PRO A 257 -12.40 17.40 -10.21
C PRO A 257 -12.15 18.68 -11.01
#